data_c4952b9a847f3affbdffa79a36bda580
#
_entry.id   c4952b9a847f3affbdffa79a36bda580
#
_cell.length_a   1.000
_cell.length_b   1.000
_cell.length_c   1.000
_cell.angle_alpha   90.00
_cell.angle_beta   90.00
_cell.angle_gamma   90.00
#
_symmetry.space_group_name_H-M   'P 1'
#
loop_
_entity.id
_entity.type
_entity.pdbx_description
1 polymer ?
#
loop_
_entity_poly.entity_id
_entity_poly.type
_entity_poly.pdbx_seq_one_letter_code
_entity_poly.pdbx_strand_id
1 'polypeptide(L)'
;MKNPNLIIIETIIDDKTYNINEKVILKKSFCELRHFQKIGFKKELPQLLIVAPMAMAGHHATLLRTTVQELLLYTGIYITDWTEASYVPLEAGHFDMDDYIDYVMEFINFIGPNVHTMTVCQPTVPLLAAISLMSESNSPHVPSSMILMGGPIDARKNPTAVNEFAQSKRLEWFCQMVTMQVPPNYPGHGRKVYPGFLQLAVFMGLNLLRHIDSHLELWQSLLNSDYKKADHTIKFYDEYLAGMDMPAECYLQTIDEVF
;
A
#
# COMPACT_ATOMS: atom_id res chain seq x y z
N MET A 1 -10.45 -9.93 -8.40
CA MET A 1 -11.85 -9.70 -7.96
C MET A 1 -11.84 -8.81 -6.73
N LYS A 2 -12.48 -7.64 -6.77
CA LYS A 2 -12.60 -6.79 -5.56
C LYS A 2 -13.45 -7.53 -4.53
N ASN A 3 -12.91 -7.75 -3.34
CA ASN A 3 -13.68 -8.36 -2.26
C ASN A 3 -14.75 -7.35 -1.79
N PRO A 4 -16.06 -7.61 -1.94
CA PRO A 4 -17.13 -6.66 -1.61
C PRO A 4 -17.19 -6.29 -0.12
N ASN A 5 -16.55 -7.06 0.75
CA ASN A 5 -16.51 -6.80 2.19
C ASN A 5 -15.50 -5.71 2.62
N LEU A 6 -14.75 -5.15 1.68
CA LEU A 6 -13.72 -4.14 1.95
C LEU A 6 -14.20 -2.69 1.74
N ILE A 7 -15.45 -2.49 1.31
CA ILE A 7 -16.02 -1.16 1.08
C ILE A 7 -16.37 -0.51 2.42
N ILE A 8 -15.87 0.71 2.64
CA ILE A 8 -16.29 1.56 3.77
C ILE A 8 -17.56 2.30 3.34
N ILE A 9 -18.69 1.96 3.93
CA ILE A 9 -19.99 2.48 3.51
C ILE A 9 -20.52 3.59 4.42
N GLU A 10 -20.07 3.65 5.68
CA GLU A 10 -20.54 4.61 6.67
C GLU A 10 -19.48 4.93 7.74
N THR A 11 -19.66 6.07 8.41
CA THR A 11 -18.90 6.46 9.61
C THR A 11 -19.85 7.17 10.59
N ILE A 12 -19.54 7.12 11.88
CA ILE A 12 -20.35 7.77 12.93
C ILE A 12 -19.53 8.89 13.54
N ILE A 13 -20.07 10.13 13.48
CA ILE A 13 -19.44 11.32 14.06
C ILE A 13 -20.49 12.02 14.93
N ASP A 14 -20.19 12.29 16.19
CA ASP A 14 -21.08 12.93 17.15
C ASP A 14 -22.47 12.25 17.15
N ASP A 15 -22.52 10.93 17.31
CA ASP A 15 -23.72 10.07 17.31
C ASP A 15 -24.57 10.12 16.03
N LYS A 16 -24.04 10.69 14.95
CA LYS A 16 -24.70 10.77 13.65
C LYS A 16 -23.97 9.94 12.60
N THR A 17 -24.74 9.09 11.93
CA THR A 17 -24.21 8.26 10.82
C THR A 17 -24.14 9.06 9.52
N TYR A 18 -23.01 8.99 8.84
CA TYR A 18 -22.75 9.57 7.53
C TYR A 18 -22.37 8.47 6.54
N ASN A 19 -23.06 8.41 5.43
CA ASN A 19 -22.67 7.53 4.33
C ASN A 19 -21.37 7.99 3.71
N ILE A 20 -20.51 7.04 3.35
CA ILE A 20 -19.25 7.28 2.68
C ILE A 20 -19.39 6.95 1.19
N ASN A 21 -18.94 7.87 0.36
CA ASN A 21 -18.82 7.67 -1.07
C ASN A 21 -17.34 7.67 -1.45
N GLU A 22 -16.80 6.49 -1.77
CA GLU A 22 -15.45 6.32 -2.27
C GLU A 22 -15.41 6.63 -3.77
N LYS A 23 -14.61 7.62 -4.16
CA LYS A 23 -14.48 8.07 -5.56
C LYS A 23 -13.03 8.07 -6.01
N VAL A 24 -12.79 7.57 -7.21
CA VAL A 24 -11.55 7.85 -7.93
C VAL A 24 -11.59 9.29 -8.42
N ILE A 25 -10.64 10.10 -7.99
CA ILE A 25 -10.56 11.53 -8.31
C ILE A 25 -9.40 11.88 -9.25
N LEU A 26 -8.38 11.03 -9.29
CA LEU A 26 -7.29 11.10 -10.24
C LEU A 26 -6.88 9.68 -10.63
N LYS A 27 -6.67 9.45 -11.92
CA LYS A 27 -6.30 8.12 -12.44
C LYS A 27 -5.03 8.22 -13.27
N LYS A 28 -4.06 7.39 -12.90
CA LYS A 28 -2.82 7.16 -13.63
C LYS A 28 -2.69 5.68 -13.98
N SER A 29 -1.74 5.32 -14.82
CA SER A 29 -1.59 3.92 -15.29
C SER A 29 -1.34 2.93 -14.15
N PHE A 30 -0.53 3.32 -13.18
CA PHE A 30 -0.12 2.45 -12.08
C PHE A 30 -0.82 2.74 -10.75
N CYS A 31 -1.59 3.82 -10.65
CA CYS A 31 -2.24 4.21 -9.40
C CYS A 31 -3.49 5.06 -9.64
N GLU A 32 -4.51 4.83 -8.82
CA GLU A 32 -5.66 5.72 -8.70
C GLU A 32 -5.56 6.46 -7.35
N LEU A 33 -5.88 7.76 -7.34
CA LEU A 33 -6.09 8.51 -6.12
C LEU A 33 -7.57 8.45 -5.78
N ARG A 34 -7.89 7.92 -4.60
CA ARG A 34 -9.27 7.78 -4.12
C ARG A 34 -9.55 8.74 -2.99
N HIS A 35 -10.76 9.23 -2.93
CA HIS A 35 -11.26 10.12 -1.89
C HIS A 35 -12.50 9.52 -1.22
N PHE A 36 -12.50 9.51 0.11
CA PHE A 36 -13.63 9.07 0.94
C PHE A 36 -14.47 10.26 1.34
N GLN A 37 -15.52 10.54 0.56
CA GLN A 37 -16.41 11.67 0.77
C GLN A 37 -17.54 11.32 1.75
N LYS A 38 -17.66 12.07 2.85
CA LYS A 38 -18.80 11.99 3.79
C LYS A 38 -20.01 12.72 3.22
N ILE A 39 -21.08 12.01 2.92
CA ILE A 39 -22.28 12.59 2.30
C ILE A 39 -23.03 13.43 3.33
N GLY A 40 -23.25 14.71 3.01
CA GLY A 40 -23.99 15.63 3.87
C GLY A 40 -23.22 16.19 5.09
N PHE A 41 -21.95 15.85 5.23
CA PHE A 41 -21.07 16.44 6.24
C PHE A 41 -20.58 17.81 5.75
N LYS A 42 -20.78 18.86 6.57
CA LYS A 42 -20.53 20.27 6.15
C LYS A 42 -19.31 20.91 6.81
N LYS A 43 -18.76 20.28 7.83
CA LYS A 43 -17.59 20.83 8.54
C LYS A 43 -16.33 20.56 7.71
N GLU A 44 -15.49 21.57 7.54
CA GLU A 44 -14.16 21.38 6.97
C GLU A 44 -13.29 20.59 7.94
N LEU A 45 -12.59 19.59 7.40
CA LEU A 45 -11.66 18.75 8.15
C LEU A 45 -10.28 18.85 7.52
N PRO A 46 -9.20 18.68 8.31
CA PRO A 46 -7.88 18.52 7.76
C PRO A 46 -7.85 17.42 6.68
N GLN A 47 -7.13 17.65 5.59
CA GLN A 47 -7.01 16.68 4.52
C GLN A 47 -5.80 15.78 4.76
N LEU A 48 -5.99 14.49 4.68
CA LEU A 48 -4.95 13.48 4.89
C LEU A 48 -4.78 12.64 3.62
N LEU A 49 -3.57 12.62 3.06
CA LEU A 49 -3.16 11.68 2.04
C LEU A 49 -2.49 10.47 2.70
N ILE A 50 -3.07 9.31 2.54
CA ILE A 50 -2.46 8.03 2.92
C ILE A 50 -1.81 7.42 1.69
N VAL A 51 -0.47 7.30 1.70
CA VAL A 51 0.26 6.58 0.66
C VAL A 51 0.33 5.11 1.05
N ALA A 52 -0.47 4.30 0.38
CA ALA A 52 -0.55 2.86 0.64
C ALA A 52 0.66 2.11 0.08
N PRO A 53 1.11 0.99 0.68
CA PRO A 53 2.10 0.12 0.09
C PRO A 53 1.67 -0.41 -1.27
N MET A 54 2.59 -0.45 -2.23
CA MET A 54 2.33 -1.05 -3.54
C MET A 54 2.24 -2.58 -3.45
N ALA A 55 3.00 -3.17 -2.56
CA ALA A 55 2.95 -4.59 -2.25
C ALA A 55 1.78 -4.90 -1.29
N MET A 56 1.25 -6.11 -1.31
CA MET A 56 0.24 -6.60 -0.36
C MET A 56 -1.10 -5.83 -0.36
N ALA A 57 -1.90 -6.06 -1.38
CA ALA A 57 -3.31 -5.66 -1.50
C ALA A 57 -3.62 -4.14 -1.53
N GLY A 58 -2.62 -3.29 -1.71
CA GLY A 58 -2.83 -1.85 -1.84
C GLY A 58 -3.58 -1.23 -0.65
N HIS A 59 -4.52 -0.33 -0.94
CA HIS A 59 -5.31 0.34 0.12
C HIS A 59 -6.32 -0.58 0.81
N HIS A 60 -6.61 -1.74 0.25
CA HIS A 60 -7.51 -2.73 0.83
C HIS A 60 -6.86 -3.60 1.90
N ALA A 61 -5.55 -3.46 2.17
CA ALA A 61 -4.91 -4.21 3.25
C ALA A 61 -5.57 -3.92 4.60
N THR A 62 -5.74 -4.93 5.44
CA THR A 62 -6.43 -4.87 6.75
C THR A 62 -6.02 -3.66 7.57
N LEU A 63 -4.70 -3.44 7.65
CA LEU A 63 -4.15 -2.35 8.46
C LEU A 63 -4.62 -0.98 7.99
N LEU A 64 -4.65 -0.75 6.67
CA LEU A 64 -5.02 0.55 6.12
C LEU A 64 -6.54 0.75 6.12
N ARG A 65 -7.33 -0.28 5.90
CA ARG A 65 -8.79 -0.17 5.98
C ARG A 65 -9.26 0.27 7.35
N THR A 66 -8.81 -0.40 8.41
CA THR A 66 -9.14 -0.01 9.78
C THR A 66 -8.62 1.40 10.09
N THR A 67 -7.41 1.72 9.65
CA THR A 67 -6.83 3.05 9.80
C THR A 67 -7.69 4.13 9.10
N VAL A 68 -8.15 3.87 7.88
CA VAL A 68 -9.06 4.77 7.16
C VAL A 68 -10.38 4.94 7.92
N GLN A 69 -10.99 3.85 8.39
CA GLN A 69 -12.24 3.90 9.15
C GLN A 69 -12.13 4.77 10.40
N GLU A 70 -11.08 4.59 11.18
CA GLU A 70 -10.84 5.37 12.41
C GLU A 70 -10.52 6.84 12.11
N LEU A 71 -9.69 7.11 11.12
CA LEU A 71 -9.29 8.47 10.79
C LEU A 71 -10.39 9.26 10.07
N LEU A 72 -11.35 8.59 9.43
CA LEU A 72 -12.52 9.25 8.84
C LEU A 72 -13.32 10.09 9.85
N LEU A 73 -13.24 9.79 11.14
CA LEU A 73 -13.88 10.58 12.19
C LEU A 73 -13.33 12.02 12.25
N TYR A 74 -12.06 12.21 11.92
CA TYR A 74 -11.30 13.42 12.19
C TYR A 74 -10.80 14.15 10.94
N THR A 75 -10.70 13.45 9.79
CA THR A 75 -10.03 13.96 8.59
C THR A 75 -10.85 13.69 7.32
N GLY A 76 -10.61 14.49 6.28
CA GLY A 76 -10.90 14.11 4.89
C GLY A 76 -9.80 13.20 4.38
N ILE A 77 -10.12 12.02 3.85
CA ILE A 77 -9.12 11.03 3.49
C ILE A 77 -9.00 10.85 1.98
N TYR A 78 -7.78 10.96 1.51
CA TYR A 78 -7.30 10.53 0.20
C TYR A 78 -6.38 9.35 0.38
N ILE A 79 -6.43 8.37 -0.54
CA ILE A 79 -5.55 7.20 -0.48
C ILE A 79 -5.11 6.78 -1.87
N THR A 80 -3.87 6.33 -2.00
CA THR A 80 -3.35 5.73 -3.22
C THR A 80 -3.87 4.30 -3.35
N ASP A 81 -4.42 3.96 -4.52
CA ASP A 81 -4.86 2.60 -4.89
C ASP A 81 -4.02 2.13 -6.08
N TRP A 82 -2.98 1.36 -5.77
CA TRP A 82 -2.03 0.88 -6.77
C TRP A 82 -2.66 -0.19 -7.65
N THR A 83 -2.36 -0.10 -8.93
CA THR A 83 -2.76 -1.10 -9.92
C THR A 83 -1.72 -2.21 -9.95
N GLU A 84 -2.16 -3.45 -9.83
CA GLU A 84 -1.29 -4.61 -9.98
C GLU A 84 -0.60 -4.59 -11.34
N ALA A 85 0.73 -4.69 -11.36
CA ALA A 85 1.52 -4.47 -12.57
C ALA A 85 1.19 -5.40 -13.72
N SER A 86 0.71 -6.62 -13.43
CA SER A 86 0.24 -7.57 -14.45
C SER A 86 -0.99 -7.11 -15.22
N TYR A 87 -1.72 -6.13 -14.70
CA TYR A 87 -2.88 -5.51 -15.38
C TYR A 87 -2.57 -4.18 -16.07
N VAL A 88 -1.33 -3.67 -15.95
CA VAL A 88 -0.92 -2.43 -16.61
C VAL A 88 -0.30 -2.77 -17.96
N PRO A 89 -0.90 -2.34 -19.10
CA PRO A 89 -0.37 -2.60 -20.44
C PRO A 89 1.08 -2.15 -20.59
N LEU A 90 1.85 -2.86 -21.43
CA LEU A 90 3.29 -2.58 -21.62
C LEU A 90 3.52 -1.18 -22.21
N GLU A 91 2.57 -0.70 -23.02
CA GLU A 91 2.58 0.63 -23.65
C GLU A 91 2.50 1.79 -22.65
N ALA A 92 2.06 1.51 -21.42
CA ALA A 92 2.08 2.50 -20.32
C ALA A 92 3.50 2.88 -19.85
N GLY A 93 4.52 2.21 -20.39
CA GLY A 93 5.91 2.44 -20.04
C GLY A 93 6.37 1.63 -18.82
N HIS A 94 7.57 1.95 -18.35
CA HIS A 94 8.09 1.40 -17.09
C HIS A 94 7.52 2.14 -15.87
N PHE A 95 7.80 1.64 -14.68
CA PHE A 95 7.49 2.29 -13.42
C PHE A 95 8.53 1.90 -12.38
N ASP A 96 9.35 2.86 -12.01
CA ASP A 96 10.43 2.70 -11.04
C ASP A 96 10.19 3.52 -9.75
N MET A 97 11.20 3.69 -8.92
CA MET A 97 11.09 4.45 -7.67
C MET A 97 10.94 5.95 -7.95
N ASP A 98 11.57 6.48 -9.00
CA ASP A 98 11.47 7.88 -9.37
C ASP A 98 10.04 8.20 -9.87
N ASP A 99 9.45 7.31 -10.67
CA ASP A 99 8.03 7.41 -11.07
C ASP A 99 7.09 7.35 -9.85
N TYR A 100 7.43 6.53 -8.85
CA TYR A 100 6.67 6.48 -7.60
C TYR A 100 6.71 7.83 -6.87
N ILE A 101 7.90 8.40 -6.73
CA ILE A 101 8.11 9.72 -6.10
C ILE A 101 7.32 10.79 -6.86
N ASP A 102 7.39 10.80 -8.19
CA ASP A 102 6.66 11.74 -9.04
C ASP A 102 5.14 11.61 -8.87
N TYR A 103 4.61 10.38 -8.81
CA TYR A 103 3.18 10.15 -8.55
C TYR A 103 2.76 10.72 -7.20
N VAL A 104 3.56 10.52 -6.16
CA VAL A 104 3.28 11.06 -4.81
C VAL A 104 3.28 12.59 -4.82
N MET A 105 4.27 13.23 -5.48
CA MET A 105 4.31 14.69 -5.61
C MET A 105 3.10 15.22 -6.37
N GLU A 106 2.69 14.54 -7.45
CA GLU A 106 1.51 14.93 -8.23
C GLU A 106 0.23 14.82 -7.40
N PHE A 107 0.05 13.76 -6.62
CA PHE A 107 -1.10 13.60 -5.74
C PHE A 107 -1.16 14.68 -4.65
N ILE A 108 -0.01 15.00 -4.02
CA ILE A 108 0.08 16.09 -3.06
C ILE A 108 -0.31 17.43 -3.71
N ASN A 109 0.23 17.73 -4.89
CA ASN A 109 -0.08 18.93 -5.63
C ASN A 109 -1.56 19.00 -6.05
N PHE A 110 -2.17 17.88 -6.41
CA PHE A 110 -3.58 17.79 -6.78
C PHE A 110 -4.52 18.06 -5.60
N ILE A 111 -4.18 17.54 -4.41
CA ILE A 111 -4.98 17.78 -3.19
C ILE A 111 -4.84 19.25 -2.76
N GLY A 112 -3.65 19.82 -2.90
CA GLY A 112 -3.38 21.23 -2.66
C GLY A 112 -2.75 21.53 -1.29
N PRO A 113 -2.76 22.79 -0.89
CA PRO A 113 -2.06 23.25 0.32
C PRO A 113 -2.69 22.69 1.61
N ASN A 114 -1.89 22.65 2.67
CA ASN A 114 -2.29 22.20 4.00
C ASN A 114 -2.69 20.70 4.10
N VAL A 115 -2.29 19.89 3.13
CA VAL A 115 -2.45 18.45 3.23
C VAL A 115 -1.49 17.87 4.30
N HIS A 116 -1.97 16.88 5.03
CA HIS A 116 -1.15 16.03 5.89
C HIS A 116 -0.87 14.73 5.16
N THR A 117 0.26 14.10 5.43
CA THR A 117 0.61 12.82 4.78
C THR A 117 0.91 11.74 5.79
N MET A 118 0.55 10.50 5.44
CA MET A 118 0.77 9.33 6.27
C MET A 118 1.12 8.13 5.42
N THR A 119 2.02 7.29 5.91
CA THR A 119 2.36 6.05 5.26
C THR A 119 2.90 5.01 6.23
N VAL A 120 2.84 3.74 5.82
CA VAL A 120 3.32 2.60 6.60
C VAL A 120 4.22 1.74 5.72
N CYS A 121 5.37 1.31 6.25
CA CYS A 121 6.28 0.35 5.61
C CYS A 121 6.98 0.91 4.36
N GLN A 122 6.97 0.18 3.24
CA GLN A 122 7.68 0.48 1.99
C GLN A 122 7.53 1.92 1.48
N PRO A 123 6.35 2.53 1.40
CA PRO A 123 6.20 3.87 0.82
C PRO A 123 6.74 5.02 1.68
N THR A 124 7.32 4.72 2.84
CA THR A 124 7.99 5.75 3.66
C THR A 124 9.18 6.38 2.92
N VAL A 125 9.89 5.60 2.12
CA VAL A 125 11.04 6.08 1.34
C VAL A 125 10.59 7.03 0.22
N PRO A 126 9.73 6.63 -0.74
CA PRO A 126 9.29 7.54 -1.80
C PRO A 126 8.49 8.75 -1.26
N LEU A 127 7.74 8.61 -0.16
CA LEU A 127 7.06 9.77 0.44
C LEU A 127 8.05 10.77 1.03
N LEU A 128 9.07 10.30 1.76
CA LEU A 128 10.11 11.15 2.31
C LEU A 128 10.88 11.87 1.19
N ALA A 129 11.26 11.16 0.13
CA ALA A 129 11.94 11.72 -1.03
C ALA A 129 11.07 12.78 -1.73
N ALA A 130 9.81 12.48 -1.99
CA ALA A 130 8.85 13.41 -2.61
C ALA A 130 8.77 14.74 -1.81
N ILE A 131 8.57 14.65 -0.49
CA ILE A 131 8.46 15.84 0.36
C ILE A 131 9.80 16.61 0.43
N SER A 132 10.92 15.90 0.42
CA SER A 132 12.26 16.54 0.39
C SER A 132 12.47 17.33 -0.89
N LEU A 133 12.16 16.75 -2.06
CA LEU A 133 12.24 17.42 -3.36
C LEU A 133 11.28 18.62 -3.46
N MET A 134 10.04 18.47 -2.96
CA MET A 134 9.08 19.58 -2.89
C MET A 134 9.56 20.70 -2.00
N SER A 135 10.22 20.38 -0.88
CA SER A 135 10.79 21.38 0.05
C SER A 135 11.99 22.09 -0.58
N GLU A 136 12.88 21.35 -1.24
CA GLU A 136 14.04 21.93 -1.94
C GLU A 136 13.61 22.89 -3.05
N SER A 137 12.57 22.53 -3.80
CA SER A 137 12.00 23.37 -4.88
C SER A 137 11.11 24.51 -4.36
N ASN A 138 10.94 24.67 -3.04
CA ASN A 138 10.04 25.64 -2.41
C ASN A 138 8.61 25.54 -2.93
N SER A 139 8.11 24.32 -3.13
CA SER A 139 6.73 24.09 -3.57
C SER A 139 5.73 24.70 -2.58
N PRO A 140 4.69 25.40 -3.05
CA PRO A 140 3.64 25.94 -2.17
C PRO A 140 2.75 24.83 -1.56
N HIS A 141 2.87 23.59 -2.02
CA HIS A 141 2.06 22.45 -1.59
C HIS A 141 2.84 21.45 -0.73
N VAL A 142 3.98 21.84 -0.16
CA VAL A 142 4.67 20.99 0.82
C VAL A 142 3.70 20.63 1.94
N PRO A 143 3.54 19.32 2.28
CA PRO A 143 2.60 18.89 3.32
C PRO A 143 2.86 19.55 4.69
N SER A 144 1.80 19.87 5.40
CA SER A 144 1.87 20.47 6.74
C SER A 144 2.45 19.53 7.78
N SER A 145 2.31 18.23 7.60
CA SER A 145 2.95 17.20 8.43
C SER A 145 3.12 15.90 7.66
N MET A 146 4.04 15.08 8.13
CA MET A 146 4.37 13.78 7.59
C MET A 146 4.45 12.76 8.72
N ILE A 147 3.73 11.61 8.56
CA ILE A 147 3.75 10.48 9.48
C ILE A 147 4.34 9.29 8.74
N LEU A 148 5.53 8.84 9.18
CA LEU A 148 6.23 7.68 8.62
C LEU A 148 6.25 6.55 9.65
N MET A 149 5.69 5.40 9.32
CA MET A 149 5.58 4.27 10.24
C MET A 149 6.29 3.04 9.71
N GLY A 150 7.29 2.55 10.45
CA GLY A 150 7.91 1.25 10.23
C GLY A 150 8.58 1.05 8.88
N GLY A 151 9.11 2.09 8.26
CA GLY A 151 9.75 2.01 6.95
C GLY A 151 11.27 2.01 6.99
N PRO A 152 11.93 1.52 5.93
CA PRO A 152 13.38 1.38 5.85
C PRO A 152 14.05 2.71 5.44
N ILE A 153 13.97 3.75 6.26
CA ILE A 153 14.55 5.08 5.97
C ILE A 153 16.09 5.02 5.92
N ASP A 154 16.68 4.25 6.83
CA ASP A 154 18.12 3.95 6.81
C ASP A 154 18.31 2.46 7.17
N ALA A 155 18.37 1.62 6.14
CA ALA A 155 18.49 0.17 6.30
C ALA A 155 19.80 -0.28 6.98
N ARG A 156 20.79 0.64 7.13
CA ARG A 156 22.03 0.38 7.90
C ARG A 156 21.81 0.43 9.41
N LYS A 157 20.68 1.00 9.86
CA LYS A 157 20.30 1.11 11.27
C LYS A 157 19.33 -0.02 11.65
N ASN A 158 19.74 -0.86 12.61
CA ASN A 158 18.98 -2.03 13.03
C ASN A 158 18.53 -2.91 11.85
N PRO A 159 19.47 -3.46 11.05
CA PRO A 159 19.12 -4.25 9.88
C PRO A 159 18.24 -5.44 10.27
N THR A 160 17.24 -5.70 9.46
CA THR A 160 16.38 -6.87 9.59
C THR A 160 16.90 -8.02 8.73
N ALA A 161 16.41 -9.24 8.92
CA ALA A 161 16.76 -10.38 8.07
C ALA A 161 16.48 -10.10 6.56
N VAL A 162 15.53 -9.24 6.25
CA VAL A 162 15.26 -8.80 4.85
C VAL A 162 16.40 -7.93 4.34
N ASN A 163 16.89 -6.98 5.15
CA ASN A 163 18.02 -6.13 4.77
C ASN A 163 19.30 -6.97 4.57
N GLU A 164 19.60 -7.88 5.51
CA GLU A 164 20.75 -8.77 5.42
C GLU A 164 20.68 -9.66 4.17
N PHE A 165 19.48 -10.19 3.86
CA PHE A 165 19.27 -10.97 2.65
C PHE A 165 19.46 -10.12 1.38
N ALA A 166 18.92 -8.90 1.32
CA ALA A 166 19.09 -8.00 0.20
C ALA A 166 20.58 -7.71 -0.06
N GLN A 167 21.35 -7.43 0.98
CA GLN A 167 22.79 -7.17 0.91
C GLN A 167 23.64 -8.43 0.62
N SER A 168 23.11 -9.63 0.85
CA SER A 168 23.83 -10.89 0.65
C SER A 168 23.97 -11.32 -0.81
N LYS A 169 23.24 -10.69 -1.72
CA LYS A 169 23.19 -11.04 -3.15
C LYS A 169 23.45 -9.80 -4.02
N ARG A 170 23.94 -10.05 -5.24
CA ARG A 170 24.07 -8.99 -6.25
C ARG A 170 22.71 -8.70 -6.89
N LEU A 171 22.50 -7.49 -7.39
CA LEU A 171 21.26 -7.06 -8.04
C LEU A 171 20.85 -7.99 -9.19
N GLU A 172 21.84 -8.50 -9.97
CA GLU A 172 21.58 -9.41 -11.08
C GLU A 172 20.92 -10.74 -10.61
N TRP A 173 21.25 -11.19 -9.39
CA TRP A 173 20.60 -12.36 -8.81
C TRP A 173 19.11 -12.12 -8.59
N PHE A 174 18.74 -10.97 -8.01
CA PHE A 174 17.33 -10.61 -7.84
C PHE A 174 16.61 -10.49 -9.17
N CYS A 175 17.23 -9.86 -10.17
CA CYS A 175 16.67 -9.74 -11.52
C CYS A 175 16.38 -11.09 -12.17
N GLN A 176 17.24 -12.10 -11.97
CA GLN A 176 17.10 -13.41 -12.61
C GLN A 176 16.22 -14.39 -11.82
N MET A 177 16.26 -14.34 -10.49
CA MET A 177 15.68 -15.37 -9.64
C MET A 177 14.29 -15.01 -9.09
N VAL A 178 13.99 -13.71 -8.95
CA VAL A 178 12.74 -13.29 -8.31
C VAL A 178 11.84 -12.44 -9.21
N THR A 179 12.30 -12.01 -10.40
CA THR A 179 11.42 -11.36 -11.36
C THR A 179 10.91 -12.34 -12.40
N MET A 180 9.71 -12.11 -12.88
CA MET A 180 9.06 -12.95 -13.90
C MET A 180 8.41 -12.07 -14.97
N GLN A 181 8.25 -12.63 -16.17
CA GLN A 181 7.46 -11.98 -17.21
C GLN A 181 5.98 -12.30 -17.05
N VAL A 182 5.14 -11.27 -17.18
CA VAL A 182 3.69 -11.41 -17.19
C VAL A 182 3.24 -12.25 -18.38
N PRO A 183 2.46 -13.32 -18.17
CA PRO A 183 2.05 -14.21 -19.24
C PRO A 183 1.02 -13.58 -20.21
N PRO A 184 0.79 -14.19 -21.41
CA PRO A 184 -0.01 -13.61 -22.49
C PRO A 184 -1.49 -13.34 -22.18
N ASN A 185 -2.02 -13.99 -21.17
CA ASN A 185 -3.44 -13.84 -20.77
C ASN A 185 -3.73 -12.62 -19.89
N TYR A 186 -2.72 -11.81 -19.58
CA TYR A 186 -2.87 -10.57 -18.81
C TYR A 186 -2.63 -9.35 -19.68
N PRO A 187 -3.28 -8.20 -19.37
CA PRO A 187 -3.06 -6.94 -20.10
C PRO A 187 -1.60 -6.48 -20.12
N GLY A 188 -0.86 -6.73 -19.03
CA GLY A 188 0.56 -6.38 -18.90
C GLY A 188 1.51 -7.40 -19.50
N HIS A 189 1.05 -8.26 -20.41
CA HIS A 189 1.89 -9.26 -21.08
C HIS A 189 3.25 -8.71 -21.50
N GLY A 190 4.30 -9.44 -21.17
CA GLY A 190 5.68 -9.06 -21.48
C GLY A 190 6.35 -8.13 -20.46
N ARG A 191 5.59 -7.47 -19.55
CA ARG A 191 6.14 -6.69 -18.45
C ARG A 191 6.90 -7.61 -17.49
N LYS A 192 8.04 -7.15 -17.00
CA LYS A 192 8.70 -7.81 -15.87
C LYS A 192 8.09 -7.35 -14.56
N VAL A 193 7.84 -8.30 -13.66
CA VAL A 193 7.25 -8.03 -12.34
C VAL A 193 7.98 -8.80 -11.24
N TYR A 194 7.94 -8.29 -10.03
CA TYR A 194 8.18 -9.06 -8.82
C TYR A 194 6.83 -9.62 -8.35
N PRO A 195 6.59 -10.94 -8.50
CA PRO A 195 5.28 -11.53 -8.29
C PRO A 195 4.81 -11.45 -6.84
N GLY A 196 3.52 -11.15 -6.65
CA GLY A 196 2.90 -11.06 -5.33
C GLY A 196 2.99 -12.35 -4.53
N PHE A 197 2.91 -13.52 -5.17
CA PHE A 197 3.04 -14.81 -4.48
C PHE A 197 4.45 -15.05 -3.91
N LEU A 198 5.52 -14.54 -4.56
CA LEU A 198 6.89 -14.62 -4.01
C LEU A 198 7.06 -13.68 -2.84
N GLN A 199 6.51 -12.47 -2.91
CA GLN A 199 6.48 -11.54 -1.78
C GLN A 199 5.81 -12.19 -0.58
N LEU A 200 4.64 -12.79 -0.78
CA LEU A 200 3.90 -13.50 0.24
C LEU A 200 4.71 -14.65 0.84
N ALA A 201 5.39 -15.45 0.01
CA ALA A 201 6.21 -16.57 0.47
C ALA A 201 7.35 -16.08 1.41
N VAL A 202 7.99 -14.97 1.08
CA VAL A 202 9.02 -14.34 1.94
C VAL A 202 8.42 -13.90 3.27
N PHE A 203 7.32 -13.16 3.26
CA PHE A 203 6.67 -12.67 4.48
C PHE A 203 6.16 -13.79 5.38
N MET A 204 5.56 -14.84 4.80
CA MET A 204 5.15 -16.03 5.55
C MET A 204 6.36 -16.77 6.15
N GLY A 205 7.45 -16.87 5.38
CA GLY A 205 8.70 -17.51 5.82
C GLY A 205 9.33 -16.84 7.04
N LEU A 206 9.25 -15.52 7.16
CA LEU A 206 9.80 -14.77 8.29
C LEU A 206 9.14 -15.12 9.64
N ASN A 207 7.87 -15.54 9.62
CA ASN A 207 7.10 -15.87 10.82
C ASN A 207 6.26 -17.14 10.66
N LEU A 208 6.82 -18.16 10.03
CA LEU A 208 6.11 -19.39 9.66
C LEU A 208 5.37 -20.06 10.82
N LEU A 209 6.02 -20.18 11.99
CA LEU A 209 5.41 -20.78 13.17
C LEU A 209 4.16 -20.02 13.63
N ARG A 210 4.22 -18.68 13.63
CA ARG A 210 3.06 -17.85 13.98
C ARG A 210 1.90 -18.04 13.01
N HIS A 211 2.18 -18.20 11.73
CA HIS A 211 1.13 -18.49 10.74
C HIS A 211 0.51 -19.86 10.96
N ILE A 212 1.32 -20.89 11.28
CA ILE A 212 0.83 -22.23 11.63
C ILE A 212 -0.07 -22.15 12.86
N ASP A 213 0.38 -21.50 13.94
CA ASP A 213 -0.40 -21.32 15.16
C ASP A 213 -1.73 -20.62 14.91
N SER A 214 -1.72 -19.55 14.11
CA SER A 214 -2.94 -18.83 13.74
C SER A 214 -3.95 -19.70 12.99
N HIS A 215 -3.49 -20.59 12.11
CA HIS A 215 -4.37 -21.51 11.39
C HIS A 215 -4.89 -22.63 12.32
N LEU A 216 -4.08 -23.10 13.26
CA LEU A 216 -4.54 -24.04 14.29
C LEU A 216 -5.60 -23.41 15.21
N GLU A 217 -5.38 -22.15 15.62
CA GLU A 217 -6.38 -21.41 16.39
C GLU A 217 -7.67 -21.15 15.61
N LEU A 218 -7.58 -20.86 14.32
CA LEU A 218 -8.75 -20.76 13.45
C LEU A 218 -9.55 -22.06 13.43
N TRP A 219 -8.85 -23.20 13.25
CA TRP A 219 -9.48 -24.51 13.27
C TRP A 219 -10.17 -24.79 14.61
N GLN A 220 -9.51 -24.52 15.73
CA GLN A 220 -10.10 -24.68 17.06
C GLN A 220 -11.32 -23.77 17.27
N SER A 221 -11.27 -22.53 16.80
CA SER A 221 -12.38 -21.58 16.88
C SER A 221 -13.61 -22.11 16.11
N LEU A 222 -13.39 -22.67 14.92
CA LEU A 222 -14.48 -23.29 14.13
C LEU A 222 -15.08 -24.51 14.84
N LEU A 223 -14.26 -25.40 15.42
CA LEU A 223 -14.72 -26.55 16.17
C LEU A 223 -15.55 -26.16 17.39
N ASN A 224 -15.17 -25.06 18.06
CA ASN A 224 -15.84 -24.54 19.26
C ASN A 224 -17.01 -23.61 18.91
N SER A 225 -17.37 -23.45 17.65
CA SER A 225 -18.42 -22.53 17.17
C SER A 225 -18.18 -21.05 17.56
N ASP A 226 -16.92 -20.66 17.81
CA ASP A 226 -16.52 -19.26 18.01
C ASP A 226 -16.34 -18.58 16.65
N TYR A 227 -17.46 -18.35 16.00
CA TYR A 227 -17.46 -17.75 14.65
C TYR A 227 -16.93 -16.32 14.60
N LYS A 228 -17.00 -15.58 15.72
CA LYS A 228 -16.47 -14.21 15.78
C LYS A 228 -14.95 -14.20 15.68
N LYS A 229 -14.28 -15.07 16.46
CA LYS A 229 -12.81 -15.22 16.39
C LYS A 229 -12.37 -15.79 15.05
N ALA A 230 -13.09 -16.79 14.54
CA ALA A 230 -12.81 -17.38 13.23
C ALA A 230 -12.93 -16.34 12.09
N ASP A 231 -13.98 -15.54 12.05
CA ASP A 231 -14.22 -14.50 11.03
C ASP A 231 -13.10 -13.44 11.03
N HIS A 232 -12.62 -13.02 12.21
CA HIS A 232 -11.50 -12.11 12.32
C HIS A 232 -10.22 -12.68 11.68
N THR A 233 -9.90 -13.94 11.94
CA THR A 233 -8.73 -14.61 11.36
C THR A 233 -8.88 -14.81 9.85
N ILE A 234 -10.06 -15.21 9.37
CA ILE A 234 -10.36 -15.36 7.95
C ILE A 234 -10.17 -14.02 7.23
N LYS A 235 -10.77 -12.93 7.73
CA LYS A 235 -10.63 -11.59 7.17
C LYS A 235 -9.18 -11.13 7.09
N PHE A 236 -8.40 -11.39 8.13
CA PHE A 236 -6.97 -11.09 8.12
C PHE A 236 -6.26 -11.83 6.98
N TYR A 237 -6.49 -13.13 6.82
CA TYR A 237 -5.82 -13.90 5.76
C TYR A 237 -6.35 -13.60 4.37
N ASP A 238 -7.63 -13.28 4.19
CA ASP A 238 -8.18 -12.82 2.92
C ASP A 238 -7.44 -11.59 2.39
N GLU A 239 -7.08 -10.68 3.28
CA GLU A 239 -6.31 -9.48 2.92
C GLU A 239 -4.80 -9.77 2.82
N TYR A 240 -4.25 -10.54 3.76
CA TYR A 240 -2.82 -10.88 3.78
C TYR A 240 -2.37 -11.69 2.56
N LEU A 241 -3.24 -12.59 2.06
CA LEU A 241 -2.97 -13.42 0.89
C LEU A 241 -3.21 -12.70 -0.45
N ALA A 242 -3.77 -11.51 -0.45
CA ALA A 242 -4.04 -10.72 -1.65
C ALA A 242 -2.80 -9.92 -2.11
N GLY A 243 -1.65 -10.58 -2.24
CA GLY A 243 -0.43 -9.96 -2.76
C GLY A 243 -0.59 -9.50 -4.22
N MET A 244 0.01 -8.36 -4.57
CA MET A 244 0.00 -7.79 -5.91
C MET A 244 1.37 -7.88 -6.56
N ASP A 245 1.39 -8.09 -7.88
CA ASP A 245 2.61 -8.01 -8.67
C ASP A 245 3.11 -6.55 -8.70
N MET A 246 4.38 -6.35 -8.34
CA MET A 246 5.05 -5.04 -8.44
C MET A 246 5.84 -4.95 -9.76
N PRO A 247 5.97 -3.74 -10.35
CA PRO A 247 6.93 -3.52 -11.43
C PRO A 247 8.34 -3.93 -11.00
N ALA A 248 9.03 -4.72 -11.81
CA ALA A 248 10.35 -5.22 -11.46
C ALA A 248 11.37 -4.09 -11.30
N GLU A 249 11.24 -3.01 -12.07
CA GLU A 249 12.09 -1.84 -12.03
C GLU A 249 12.03 -1.18 -10.65
N CYS A 250 10.83 -0.94 -10.13
CA CYS A 250 10.62 -0.34 -8.81
C CYS A 250 11.16 -1.25 -7.68
N TYR A 251 10.95 -2.56 -7.79
CA TYR A 251 11.50 -3.52 -6.84
C TYR A 251 13.03 -3.54 -6.86
N LEU A 252 13.64 -3.64 -8.04
CA LEU A 252 15.09 -3.73 -8.17
C LEU A 252 15.79 -2.46 -7.72
N GLN A 253 15.23 -1.28 -8.03
CA GLN A 253 15.76 -0.01 -7.55
C GLN A 253 15.63 0.09 -6.01
N THR A 254 14.54 -0.41 -5.43
CA THR A 254 14.41 -0.50 -3.97
C THR A 254 15.51 -1.39 -3.34
N ILE A 255 15.86 -2.52 -3.97
CA ILE A 255 16.95 -3.37 -3.49
C ILE A 255 18.30 -2.66 -3.58
N ASP A 256 18.56 -1.95 -4.67
CA ASP A 256 19.85 -1.32 -4.95
C ASP A 256 20.11 -0.06 -4.12
N GLU A 257 19.08 0.77 -3.97
CA GLU A 257 19.23 2.12 -3.38
C GLU A 257 18.78 2.21 -1.91
N VAL A 258 17.89 1.31 -1.46
CA VAL A 258 17.33 1.38 -0.12
C VAL A 258 17.90 0.31 0.81
N PHE A 259 18.21 -0.89 0.31
CA PHE A 259 18.69 -2.01 1.10
C PHE A 259 20.16 -2.32 0.86
#